data_f9801206f4add1c890fecb1e39f3ff9c
#
_entry.id   f9801206f4add1c890fecb1e39f3ff9c
#
_cell.length_a   1.000
_cell.length_b   1.000
_cell.length_c   1.000
_cell.angle_alpha   90.00
_cell.angle_beta   90.00
_cell.angle_gamma   90.00
#
_symmetry.space_group_name_H-M   'P 1'
#
loop_
_entity.id
_entity.type
_entity.pdbx_description
1 polymer ?
#
loop_
_entity_poly.entity_id
_entity_poly.type
_entity_poly.pdbx_seq_one_letter_code
_entity_poly.pdbx_strand_id
1 'polypeptide(L)'
;DKITAMKIIENQFVEVIAAPAINPAAKKVISTKKNVRLLLIKDLFCKPTGFKTLTMNQGILVQNVDDGVVTKKDLKVVTKKKPTSKQVNDALFAWRVGKYVKSNAIVYAKNNMTLGIGAGQMSRIDSAQIAVNKAKKAGFNLKGATMASDAFFPFRDSIDEAAKNGIQCVIQPGGSIRDKEVIAAANEANMIMFFTNMRHFRH
;
A
#
# COMPACT_ATOMS: atom_id res chain seq x y z
N ASP A 1 -1.46 11.28 20.67
CA ASP A 1 -1.70 12.59 21.33
C ASP A 1 -3.14 13.06 21.12
N LYS A 2 -3.51 14.22 21.71
CA LYS A 2 -4.87 14.78 21.66
C LYS A 2 -5.32 15.10 20.23
N ILE A 3 -4.46 15.70 19.43
CA ILE A 3 -4.78 16.13 18.05
C ILE A 3 -5.07 14.91 17.17
N THR A 4 -4.24 13.88 17.26
CA THR A 4 -4.45 12.62 16.56
C THR A 4 -5.77 11.96 16.98
N ALA A 5 -6.06 11.90 18.27
CA ALA A 5 -7.31 11.34 18.79
C ALA A 5 -8.54 12.09 18.27
N MET A 6 -8.52 13.43 18.26
CA MET A 6 -9.59 14.26 17.70
C MET A 6 -9.83 13.94 16.23
N LYS A 7 -8.77 13.94 15.40
CA LYS A 7 -8.87 13.63 13.97
C LYS A 7 -9.42 12.24 13.69
N ILE A 8 -9.03 11.23 14.48
CA ILE A 8 -9.57 9.87 14.34
C ILE A 8 -11.08 9.85 14.62
N ILE A 9 -11.51 10.47 15.71
CA ILE A 9 -12.91 10.44 16.15
C ILE A 9 -13.83 11.28 15.26
N GLU A 10 -13.31 12.38 14.69
CA GLU A 10 -14.08 13.32 13.87
C GLU A 10 -14.20 12.88 12.42
N ASN A 11 -13.14 12.29 11.85
CA ASN A 11 -13.04 12.07 10.41
C ASN A 11 -13.47 10.68 9.95
N GLN A 12 -13.65 9.72 10.86
CA GLN A 12 -14.00 8.35 10.47
C GLN A 12 -14.79 7.62 11.56
N PHE A 13 -15.54 6.62 11.14
CA PHE A 13 -16.08 5.63 12.05
C PHE A 13 -14.95 4.74 12.58
N VAL A 14 -14.88 4.57 13.91
CA VAL A 14 -13.86 3.75 14.57
C VAL A 14 -14.48 2.96 15.72
N GLU A 15 -14.15 1.68 15.82
CA GLU A 15 -14.57 0.78 16.88
C GLU A 15 -13.42 0.42 17.83
N VAL A 16 -12.20 0.31 17.26
CA VAL A 16 -11.00 -0.09 18.00
C VAL A 16 -9.84 0.83 17.66
N ILE A 17 -9.15 1.32 18.66
CA ILE A 17 -7.89 2.05 18.52
C ILE A 17 -6.82 1.24 19.27
N ALA A 18 -5.76 0.82 18.56
CA ALA A 18 -4.59 0.18 19.14
C ALA A 18 -3.41 1.16 19.13
N ALA A 19 -2.76 1.33 20.27
CA ALA A 19 -1.62 2.23 20.41
C ALA A 19 -0.60 1.73 21.43
N PRO A 20 0.70 2.04 21.28
CA PRO A 20 1.70 1.64 22.27
C PRO A 20 1.56 2.45 23.60
N ALA A 21 1.08 3.68 23.49
CA ALA A 21 0.83 4.57 24.61
C ALA A 21 -0.24 5.60 24.28
N ILE A 22 -0.84 6.19 25.30
CA ILE A 22 -1.79 7.30 25.17
C ILE A 22 -1.56 8.33 26.28
N ASN A 23 -1.65 9.62 25.95
CA ASN A 23 -1.62 10.66 26.97
C ASN A 23 -3.04 10.92 27.56
N PRO A 24 -3.14 11.50 28.77
CA PRO A 24 -4.43 11.73 29.43
C PRO A 24 -5.41 12.59 28.61
N ALA A 25 -4.90 13.58 27.86
CA ALA A 25 -5.74 14.45 27.06
C ALA A 25 -6.36 13.71 25.85
N ALA A 26 -5.60 12.82 25.20
CA ALA A 26 -6.12 11.95 24.14
C ALA A 26 -7.13 10.94 24.68
N LYS A 27 -6.89 10.36 25.86
CA LYS A 27 -7.82 9.46 26.53
C LYS A 27 -9.18 10.13 26.78
N LYS A 28 -9.20 11.39 27.23
CA LYS A 28 -10.43 12.16 27.40
C LYS A 28 -11.20 12.33 26.10
N VAL A 29 -10.52 12.60 24.99
CA VAL A 29 -11.14 12.70 23.66
C VAL A 29 -11.78 11.37 23.25
N ILE A 30 -11.04 10.26 23.33
CA ILE A 30 -11.56 8.94 22.93
C ILE A 30 -12.76 8.53 23.79
N SER A 31 -12.74 8.82 25.12
CA SER A 31 -13.84 8.47 26.02
C SER A 31 -15.15 9.20 25.77
N THR A 32 -15.18 10.22 24.89
CA THR A 32 -16.44 10.82 24.42
C THR A 32 -17.27 9.87 23.57
N LYS A 33 -16.65 8.84 23.01
CA LYS A 33 -17.27 7.78 22.19
C LYS A 33 -17.33 6.48 23.00
N LYS A 34 -18.44 6.22 23.68
CA LYS A 34 -18.61 5.07 24.60
C LYS A 34 -18.34 3.70 23.98
N ASN A 35 -18.53 3.55 22.66
CA ASN A 35 -18.37 2.28 21.93
C ASN A 35 -16.95 2.07 21.38
N VAL A 36 -16.02 3.02 21.51
CA VAL A 36 -14.64 2.87 21.04
C VAL A 36 -13.82 2.13 22.09
N ARG A 37 -13.20 1.06 21.68
CA ARG A 37 -12.28 0.25 22.50
C ARG A 37 -10.84 0.73 22.27
N LEU A 38 -10.16 1.11 23.35
CA LEU A 38 -8.76 1.51 23.31
C LEU A 38 -7.89 0.36 23.84
N LEU A 39 -7.04 -0.19 22.98
CA LEU A 39 -6.08 -1.24 23.31
C LEU A 39 -4.68 -0.64 23.44
N LEU A 40 -4.05 -0.82 24.60
CA LEU A 40 -2.65 -0.45 24.81
C LEU A 40 -1.78 -1.68 24.62
N ILE A 41 -0.98 -1.68 23.57
CA ILE A 41 -0.10 -2.78 23.16
C ILE A 41 1.34 -2.28 23.19
N LYS A 42 2.08 -2.55 24.26
CA LYS A 42 3.45 -2.04 24.47
C LYS A 42 4.39 -2.41 23.33
N ASP A 43 4.28 -3.64 22.83
CA ASP A 43 5.15 -4.19 21.78
C ASP A 43 4.53 -4.15 20.38
N LEU A 44 3.71 -3.11 20.12
CA LEU A 44 3.02 -2.95 18.83
C LEU A 44 3.94 -2.94 17.61
N PHE A 45 5.19 -2.54 17.78
CA PHE A 45 6.20 -2.42 16.71
C PHE A 45 7.21 -3.57 16.66
N CYS A 46 7.02 -4.62 17.46
CA CYS A 46 7.84 -5.83 17.35
C CYS A 46 7.71 -6.44 15.96
N LYS A 47 8.83 -6.86 15.39
CA LYS A 47 8.81 -7.60 14.14
C LYS A 47 8.09 -8.92 14.36
N PRO A 48 7.12 -9.25 13.51
CA PRO A 48 6.51 -10.58 13.57
C PRO A 48 7.57 -11.62 13.21
N THR A 49 7.66 -12.69 13.99
CA THR A 49 8.57 -13.82 13.78
C THR A 49 7.79 -15.12 13.71
N GLY A 50 8.38 -16.17 13.13
CA GLY A 50 7.81 -17.50 13.07
C GLY A 50 7.02 -17.79 11.80
N PHE A 51 5.97 -18.59 11.96
CA PHE A 51 5.17 -19.09 10.84
C PHE A 51 3.74 -18.59 10.90
N LYS A 52 3.17 -18.39 9.72
CA LYS A 52 1.72 -18.29 9.52
C LYS A 52 1.18 -19.67 9.15
N THR A 53 0.07 -20.05 9.78
CA THR A 53 -0.64 -21.28 9.46
C THR A 53 -2.05 -20.97 8.95
N LEU A 54 -2.49 -21.69 7.93
CA LEU A 54 -3.86 -21.69 7.45
C LEU A 54 -4.37 -23.12 7.44
N THR A 55 -5.41 -23.39 8.21
CA THR A 55 -6.06 -24.69 8.26
C THR A 55 -6.91 -24.89 7.00
N MET A 56 -6.74 -26.03 6.36
CA MET A 56 -7.52 -26.52 5.22
C MET A 56 -8.24 -27.80 5.62
N ASN A 57 -9.21 -28.27 4.84
CA ASN A 57 -10.03 -29.43 5.19
C ASN A 57 -9.24 -30.68 5.59
N GLN A 58 -8.09 -30.95 4.96
CA GLN A 58 -7.28 -32.15 5.18
C GLN A 58 -5.80 -31.82 5.43
N GLY A 59 -5.49 -30.60 5.83
CA GLY A 59 -4.09 -30.21 6.05
C GLY A 59 -3.93 -28.82 6.61
N ILE A 60 -2.69 -28.42 6.77
CA ILE A 60 -2.30 -27.09 7.23
C ILE A 60 -1.28 -26.53 6.24
N LEU A 61 -1.56 -25.36 5.70
CA LEU A 61 -0.58 -24.58 4.97
C LEU A 61 0.29 -23.81 5.96
N VAL A 62 1.60 -24.00 5.89
CA VAL A 62 2.58 -23.30 6.74
C VAL A 62 3.49 -22.47 5.86
N GLN A 63 3.67 -21.20 6.20
CA GLN A 63 4.60 -20.30 5.52
C GLN A 63 5.30 -19.38 6.53
N ASN A 64 6.47 -18.90 6.17
CA ASN A 64 7.15 -17.87 6.96
C ASN A 64 6.33 -16.60 7.00
N VAL A 65 6.42 -15.88 8.11
CA VAL A 65 5.88 -14.52 8.20
C VAL A 65 6.64 -13.64 7.21
N ASP A 66 5.89 -12.83 6.45
CA ASP A 66 6.51 -11.81 5.60
C ASP A 66 7.03 -10.66 6.49
N ASP A 67 8.31 -10.71 6.82
CA ASP A 67 9.04 -9.68 7.57
C ASP A 67 9.83 -8.73 6.65
N GLY A 68 9.79 -8.94 5.34
CA GLY A 68 10.50 -8.16 4.34
C GLY A 68 10.21 -6.66 4.44
N VAL A 69 11.27 -5.85 4.44
CA VAL A 69 11.20 -4.39 4.48
C VAL A 69 12.05 -3.82 3.35
N VAL A 70 11.42 -3.05 2.47
CA VAL A 70 12.10 -2.31 1.41
C VAL A 70 12.41 -0.90 1.90
N THR A 71 13.66 -0.48 1.74
CA THR A 71 14.17 0.84 2.06
C THR A 71 14.54 1.61 0.78
N LYS A 72 14.90 2.87 0.90
CA LYS A 72 15.36 3.68 -0.24
C LYS A 72 16.57 3.06 -0.97
N LYS A 73 17.43 2.34 -0.25
CA LYS A 73 18.65 1.71 -0.82
C LYS A 73 18.32 0.51 -1.71
N ASP A 74 17.18 -0.12 -1.47
CA ASP A 74 16.75 -1.33 -2.19
C ASP A 74 15.98 -1.00 -3.47
N LEU A 75 15.66 0.30 -3.68
CA LEU A 75 14.91 0.75 -4.86
C LEU A 75 15.82 0.90 -6.07
N LYS A 76 15.49 0.18 -7.14
CA LYS A 76 16.12 0.33 -8.46
C LYS A 76 15.22 1.13 -9.39
N VAL A 77 15.66 2.33 -9.80
CA VAL A 77 14.97 3.10 -10.85
C VAL A 77 15.26 2.45 -12.19
N VAL A 78 14.23 1.99 -12.90
CA VAL A 78 14.36 1.27 -14.18
C VAL A 78 13.91 2.09 -15.40
N THR A 79 13.31 3.26 -15.19
CA THR A 79 12.90 4.21 -16.23
C THR A 79 13.92 5.34 -16.44
N LYS A 80 13.80 6.06 -17.57
CA LYS A 80 14.68 7.19 -17.90
C LYS A 80 14.51 8.37 -16.94
N LYS A 81 13.26 8.65 -16.52
CA LYS A 81 12.93 9.75 -15.62
C LYS A 81 13.43 9.45 -14.20
N LYS A 82 14.07 10.46 -13.59
CA LYS A 82 14.57 10.36 -12.21
C LYS A 82 13.49 10.80 -11.20
N PRO A 83 13.41 10.13 -10.04
CA PRO A 83 12.46 10.47 -8.99
C PRO A 83 12.91 11.68 -8.17
N THR A 84 11.95 12.44 -7.66
CA THR A 84 12.14 13.36 -6.56
C THR A 84 12.12 12.61 -5.22
N SER A 85 12.68 13.21 -4.15
CA SER A 85 12.63 12.63 -2.80
C SER A 85 11.19 12.38 -2.33
N LYS A 86 10.26 13.25 -2.70
CA LYS A 86 8.83 13.09 -2.40
C LYS A 86 8.24 11.83 -3.05
N GLN A 87 8.52 11.60 -4.33
CA GLN A 87 8.06 10.42 -5.05
C GLN A 87 8.65 9.11 -4.48
N VAL A 88 9.91 9.14 -4.04
CA VAL A 88 10.52 8.01 -3.32
C VAL A 88 9.78 7.71 -2.02
N ASN A 89 9.45 8.74 -1.23
CA ASN A 89 8.73 8.58 0.03
C ASN A 89 7.31 8.03 -0.21
N ASP A 90 6.58 8.59 -1.19
CA ASP A 90 5.23 8.13 -1.56
C ASP A 90 5.26 6.68 -2.09
N ALA A 91 6.30 6.31 -2.85
CA ALA A 91 6.48 4.93 -3.32
C ALA A 91 6.72 3.95 -2.17
N LEU A 92 7.61 4.28 -1.23
CA LEU A 92 7.86 3.45 -0.06
C LEU A 92 6.65 3.35 0.86
N PHE A 93 5.88 4.44 1.01
CA PHE A 93 4.64 4.44 1.76
C PHE A 93 3.60 3.51 1.10
N ALA A 94 3.34 3.70 -0.20
CA ALA A 94 2.40 2.86 -0.95
C ALA A 94 2.79 1.37 -0.92
N TRP A 95 4.10 1.08 -1.02
CA TRP A 95 4.66 -0.26 -0.93
C TRP A 95 4.38 -0.92 0.41
N ARG A 96 4.64 -0.20 1.51
CA ARG A 96 4.37 -0.69 2.88
C ARG A 96 2.89 -0.98 3.10
N VAL A 97 2.00 -0.14 2.58
CA VAL A 97 0.56 -0.40 2.64
C VAL A 97 0.22 -1.65 1.82
N GLY A 98 0.73 -1.75 0.58
CA GLY A 98 0.50 -2.88 -0.32
C GLY A 98 0.82 -4.24 0.29
N LYS A 99 1.88 -4.33 1.09
CA LYS A 99 2.27 -5.53 1.86
C LYS A 99 1.11 -6.11 2.70
N TYR A 100 0.22 -5.25 3.23
CA TYR A 100 -0.89 -5.65 4.11
C TYR A 100 -2.22 -5.78 3.38
N VAL A 101 -2.27 -5.49 2.09
CA VAL A 101 -3.47 -5.59 1.26
C VAL A 101 -3.57 -6.99 0.65
N LYS A 102 -4.79 -7.55 0.64
CA LYS A 102 -5.04 -8.88 0.05
C LYS A 102 -4.73 -8.87 -1.45
N SER A 103 -3.95 -9.86 -1.91
CA SER A 103 -3.55 -10.04 -3.31
C SER A 103 -4.75 -10.38 -4.22
N ASN A 104 -4.80 -9.97 -5.48
CA ASN A 104 -3.90 -9.02 -6.12
C ASN A 104 -4.13 -7.62 -5.55
N ALA A 105 -3.07 -6.91 -5.16
CA ALA A 105 -3.18 -5.62 -4.49
C ALA A 105 -2.62 -4.47 -5.35
N ILE A 106 -3.41 -3.41 -5.48
CA ILE A 106 -2.98 -2.12 -6.05
C ILE A 106 -3.29 -1.02 -5.04
N VAL A 107 -2.30 -0.19 -4.76
CA VAL A 107 -2.42 0.95 -3.85
C VAL A 107 -2.01 2.23 -4.57
N TYR A 108 -2.92 3.21 -4.61
CA TYR A 108 -2.59 4.58 -5.03
C TYR A 108 -2.34 5.43 -3.80
N ALA A 109 -1.21 6.14 -3.78
CA ALA A 109 -0.85 7.01 -2.67
C ALA A 109 -0.19 8.31 -3.14
N LYS A 110 -0.33 9.36 -2.33
CA LYS A 110 0.30 10.67 -2.53
C LYS A 110 0.39 11.39 -1.18
N ASN A 111 1.49 12.07 -0.93
CA ASN A 111 1.73 12.80 0.32
C ASN A 111 1.62 11.90 1.57
N ASN A 112 2.17 10.68 1.51
CA ASN A 112 2.06 9.67 2.57
C ASN A 112 0.61 9.36 3.00
N MET A 113 -0.34 9.46 2.06
CA MET A 113 -1.75 9.14 2.25
C MET A 113 -2.21 8.21 1.14
N THR A 114 -3.01 7.19 1.47
CA THR A 114 -3.68 6.33 0.49
C THR A 114 -4.85 7.08 -0.14
N LEU A 115 -4.95 7.02 -1.46
CA LEU A 115 -6.05 7.63 -2.22
C LEU A 115 -7.08 6.59 -2.64
N GLY A 116 -6.62 5.39 -2.97
CA GLY A 116 -7.48 4.28 -3.35
C GLY A 116 -6.74 2.96 -3.25
N ILE A 117 -7.46 1.91 -2.85
CA ILE A 117 -6.94 0.56 -2.69
C ILE A 117 -7.86 -0.42 -3.39
N GLY A 118 -7.31 -1.23 -4.30
CA GLY A 118 -7.92 -2.42 -4.88
C GLY A 118 -7.28 -3.66 -4.29
N ALA A 119 -8.10 -4.58 -3.79
CA ALA A 119 -7.66 -5.73 -3.03
C ALA A 119 -8.41 -7.00 -3.42
N GLY A 120 -7.74 -8.14 -3.38
CA GLY A 120 -8.36 -9.45 -3.45
C GLY A 120 -9.00 -9.80 -4.80
N GLN A 121 -8.55 -9.18 -5.90
CA GLN A 121 -9.11 -9.43 -7.21
C GLN A 121 -8.34 -10.51 -7.98
N MET A 122 -9.01 -11.13 -8.95
CA MET A 122 -8.41 -12.16 -9.81
C MET A 122 -7.34 -11.58 -10.74
N SER A 123 -7.46 -10.31 -11.13
CA SER A 123 -6.46 -9.63 -11.96
C SER A 123 -5.99 -8.31 -11.33
N ARG A 124 -4.77 -7.87 -11.70
CA ARG A 124 -4.21 -6.58 -11.27
C ARG A 124 -4.92 -5.40 -11.89
N ILE A 125 -5.38 -5.55 -13.13
CA ILE A 125 -6.12 -4.49 -13.80
C ILE A 125 -7.46 -4.22 -13.09
N ASP A 126 -8.16 -5.25 -12.62
CA ASP A 126 -9.40 -5.08 -11.84
C ASP A 126 -9.11 -4.36 -10.52
N SER A 127 -8.03 -4.76 -9.81
CA SER A 127 -7.60 -4.06 -8.60
C SER A 127 -7.26 -2.59 -8.88
N ALA A 128 -6.60 -2.29 -10.00
CA ALA A 128 -6.28 -0.93 -10.39
C ALA A 128 -7.55 -0.09 -10.63
N GLN A 129 -8.52 -0.62 -11.37
CA GLN A 129 -9.80 0.04 -11.65
C GLN A 129 -10.62 0.26 -10.37
N ILE A 130 -10.70 -0.73 -9.48
CA ILE A 130 -11.37 -0.59 -8.19
C ILE A 130 -10.72 0.50 -7.36
N ALA A 131 -9.40 0.56 -7.30
CA ALA A 131 -8.67 1.59 -6.56
C ALA A 131 -8.93 2.99 -7.14
N VAL A 132 -8.96 3.15 -8.47
CA VAL A 132 -9.35 4.40 -9.15
C VAL A 132 -10.77 4.81 -8.78
N ASN A 133 -11.74 3.88 -8.86
CA ASN A 133 -13.13 4.16 -8.55
C ASN A 133 -13.33 4.58 -7.10
N LYS A 134 -12.65 3.93 -6.15
CA LYS A 134 -12.68 4.31 -4.74
C LYS A 134 -12.08 5.70 -4.51
N ALA A 135 -10.96 6.01 -5.14
CA ALA A 135 -10.36 7.34 -5.06
C ALA A 135 -11.32 8.44 -5.57
N LYS A 136 -11.93 8.23 -6.75
CA LYS A 136 -12.90 9.16 -7.34
C LYS A 136 -14.13 9.35 -6.45
N LYS A 137 -14.71 8.27 -5.91
CA LYS A 137 -15.85 8.33 -4.99
C LYS A 137 -15.53 9.10 -3.70
N ALA A 138 -14.29 9.03 -3.23
CA ALA A 138 -13.81 9.77 -2.06
C ALA A 138 -13.38 11.22 -2.38
N GLY A 139 -13.55 11.68 -3.63
CA GLY A 139 -13.19 13.03 -4.07
C GLY A 139 -11.69 13.26 -4.27
N PHE A 140 -10.87 12.21 -4.33
CA PHE A 140 -9.44 12.33 -4.52
C PHE A 140 -9.05 12.42 -5.99
N ASN A 141 -8.09 13.31 -6.28
CA ASN A 141 -7.45 13.41 -7.59
C ASN A 141 -6.16 12.58 -7.61
N LEU A 142 -6.07 11.62 -8.54
CA LEU A 142 -4.94 10.73 -8.71
C LEU A 142 -3.76 11.37 -9.48
N LYS A 143 -3.92 12.56 -10.06
CA LYS A 143 -2.85 13.23 -10.81
C LYS A 143 -1.59 13.40 -9.96
N GLY A 144 -0.48 12.87 -10.45
CA GLY A 144 0.81 12.90 -9.76
C GLY A 144 0.96 11.91 -8.60
N ALA A 145 0.01 10.97 -8.44
CA ALA A 145 0.10 9.93 -7.43
C ALA A 145 1.09 8.82 -7.82
N THR A 146 1.40 7.98 -6.84
CA THR A 146 2.19 6.76 -7.00
C THR A 146 1.29 5.55 -6.92
N MET A 147 1.54 4.55 -7.78
CA MET A 147 0.92 3.22 -7.76
C MET A 147 1.90 2.19 -7.21
N ALA A 148 1.49 1.41 -6.23
CA ALA A 148 2.21 0.21 -5.78
C ALA A 148 1.44 -1.05 -6.16
N SER A 149 2.18 -2.09 -6.60
CA SER A 149 1.65 -3.42 -6.86
C SER A 149 2.42 -4.46 -6.05
N ASP A 150 1.73 -5.37 -5.39
CA ASP A 150 2.28 -6.45 -4.57
C ASP A 150 3.14 -7.47 -5.34
N ALA A 151 2.97 -7.53 -6.68
CA ALA A 151 3.75 -8.35 -7.60
C ALA A 151 3.99 -7.64 -8.94
N PHE A 152 4.76 -8.27 -9.84
CA PHE A 152 5.08 -7.72 -11.16
C PHE A 152 3.83 -7.58 -12.06
N PHE A 153 3.91 -6.67 -13.02
CA PHE A 153 2.89 -6.54 -14.06
C PHE A 153 3.18 -7.54 -15.20
N PRO A 154 2.22 -8.42 -15.53
CA PRO A 154 2.41 -9.38 -16.62
C PRO A 154 2.29 -8.74 -17.99
N PHE A 155 1.64 -7.57 -18.10
CA PHE A 155 1.38 -6.83 -19.34
C PHE A 155 1.44 -5.33 -19.07
N ARG A 156 1.52 -4.54 -20.14
CA ARG A 156 1.57 -3.07 -20.09
C ARG A 156 0.23 -2.39 -19.72
N ASP A 157 -0.88 -3.11 -19.82
CA ASP A 157 -2.24 -2.62 -19.64
C ASP A 157 -2.47 -1.83 -18.33
N SER A 158 -1.91 -2.35 -17.23
CA SER A 158 -2.00 -1.68 -15.92
C SER A 158 -1.20 -0.36 -15.87
N ILE A 159 -0.11 -0.26 -16.64
CA ILE A 159 0.67 0.97 -16.77
C ILE A 159 -0.07 1.99 -17.64
N ASP A 160 -0.64 1.54 -18.75
CA ASP A 160 -1.44 2.38 -19.64
C ASP A 160 -2.67 2.95 -18.92
N GLU A 161 -3.34 2.13 -18.11
CA GLU A 161 -4.47 2.56 -17.26
C GLU A 161 -4.03 3.56 -16.18
N ALA A 162 -2.89 3.32 -15.53
CA ALA A 162 -2.32 4.25 -14.56
C ALA A 162 -1.99 5.61 -15.20
N ALA A 163 -1.41 5.60 -16.41
CA ALA A 163 -1.09 6.81 -17.16
C ALA A 163 -2.34 7.64 -17.48
N LYS A 164 -3.43 7.00 -17.94
CA LYS A 164 -4.73 7.66 -18.19
C LYS A 164 -5.29 8.36 -16.98
N ASN A 165 -5.04 7.83 -15.77
CA ASN A 165 -5.47 8.41 -14.50
C ASN A 165 -4.46 9.41 -13.91
N GLY A 166 -3.39 9.77 -14.67
CA GLY A 166 -2.41 10.77 -14.28
C GLY A 166 -1.38 10.31 -13.25
N ILE A 167 -1.20 9.01 -13.06
CA ILE A 167 -0.17 8.44 -12.19
C ILE A 167 1.21 8.77 -12.76
N GLN A 168 2.14 9.16 -11.92
CA GLN A 168 3.50 9.55 -12.33
C GLN A 168 4.60 8.64 -11.82
N CYS A 169 4.29 7.76 -10.89
CA CYS A 169 5.27 6.88 -10.28
C CYS A 169 4.65 5.49 -10.06
N VAL A 170 5.45 4.45 -10.29
CA VAL A 170 5.08 3.05 -10.06
C VAL A 170 6.15 2.38 -9.23
N ILE A 171 5.76 1.53 -8.29
CA ILE A 171 6.64 0.65 -7.55
C ILE A 171 6.12 -0.78 -7.62
N GLN A 172 6.98 -1.71 -8.00
CA GLN A 172 6.67 -3.12 -8.17
C GLN A 172 7.93 -3.98 -7.97
N PRO A 173 7.80 -5.31 -7.82
CA PRO A 173 8.97 -6.19 -7.67
C PRO A 173 9.88 -6.26 -8.90
N GLY A 174 9.33 -6.22 -10.11
CA GLY A 174 10.00 -6.69 -11.31
C GLY A 174 10.07 -8.22 -11.38
N GLY A 175 10.78 -8.74 -12.38
CA GLY A 175 10.97 -10.18 -12.57
C GLY A 175 9.97 -10.86 -13.53
N SER A 176 9.21 -10.07 -14.29
CA SER A 176 8.39 -10.58 -15.40
C SER A 176 9.23 -10.78 -16.64
N ILE A 177 8.91 -11.78 -17.44
CA ILE A 177 9.46 -11.96 -18.80
C ILE A 177 9.19 -10.71 -19.65
N ARG A 178 8.11 -9.97 -19.34
CA ARG A 178 7.68 -8.75 -20.05
C ARG A 178 8.12 -7.45 -19.40
N ASP A 179 9.07 -7.48 -18.47
CA ASP A 179 9.56 -6.25 -17.81
C ASP A 179 10.01 -5.18 -18.82
N LYS A 180 10.64 -5.58 -19.94
CA LYS A 180 11.05 -4.65 -20.99
C LYS A 180 9.87 -3.88 -21.61
N GLU A 181 8.75 -4.58 -21.87
CA GLU A 181 7.51 -3.99 -22.39
C GLU A 181 6.88 -3.02 -21.37
N VAL A 182 6.83 -3.44 -20.12
CA VAL A 182 6.25 -2.66 -19.01
C VAL A 182 7.08 -1.40 -18.74
N ILE A 183 8.41 -1.49 -18.78
CA ILE A 183 9.31 -0.35 -18.63
C ILE A 183 9.19 0.60 -19.84
N ALA A 184 9.05 0.07 -21.06
CA ALA A 184 8.83 0.89 -22.26
C ALA A 184 7.54 1.70 -22.13
N ALA A 185 6.42 1.08 -21.73
CA ALA A 185 5.15 1.78 -21.50
C ALA A 185 5.27 2.89 -20.45
N ALA A 186 5.98 2.64 -19.35
CA ALA A 186 6.23 3.66 -18.33
C ALA A 186 7.08 4.83 -18.87
N ASN A 187 8.07 4.56 -19.73
CA ASN A 187 8.87 5.61 -20.37
C ASN A 187 8.05 6.42 -21.38
N GLU A 188 7.21 5.78 -22.19
CA GLU A 188 6.28 6.43 -23.12
C GLU A 188 5.34 7.40 -22.41
N ALA A 189 4.84 6.98 -21.23
CA ALA A 189 3.98 7.81 -20.40
C ALA A 189 4.74 8.81 -19.50
N ASN A 190 6.07 8.95 -19.67
CA ASN A 190 6.93 9.80 -18.85
C ASN A 190 6.78 9.54 -17.32
N MET A 191 6.58 8.28 -16.95
CA MET A 191 6.45 7.82 -15.57
C MET A 191 7.80 7.38 -15.00
N ILE A 192 7.88 7.37 -13.67
CA ILE A 192 8.98 6.77 -12.92
C ILE A 192 8.56 5.35 -12.54
N MET A 193 9.49 4.39 -12.66
CA MET A 193 9.26 3.03 -12.18
C MET A 193 10.40 2.56 -11.29
N PHE A 194 10.03 2.04 -10.12
CA PHE A 194 10.93 1.37 -9.19
C PHE A 194 10.73 -0.13 -9.22
N PHE A 195 11.82 -0.88 -9.19
CA PHE A 195 11.84 -2.30 -8.86
C PHE A 195 12.36 -2.49 -7.44
N THR A 196 11.71 -3.40 -6.69
CA THR A 196 12.08 -3.73 -5.31
C THR A 196 12.79 -5.07 -5.21
N ASN A 197 12.72 -5.91 -6.25
CA ASN A 197 13.17 -7.31 -6.23
C ASN A 197 12.55 -8.16 -5.09
N MET A 198 11.52 -7.66 -4.46
CA MET A 198 10.78 -8.31 -3.39
C MET A 198 9.29 -8.23 -3.73
N ARG A 199 8.55 -9.28 -3.48
CA ARG A 199 7.09 -9.29 -3.64
C ARG A 199 6.43 -9.70 -2.33
N HIS A 200 5.22 -9.19 -2.13
CA HIS A 200 4.41 -9.48 -0.96
C HIS A 200 3.13 -10.16 -1.40
N PHE A 201 2.95 -11.42 -1.01
CA PHE A 201 1.71 -12.15 -1.28
C PHE A 201 0.92 -12.32 0.02
N ARG A 202 -0.30 -11.82 0.01
CA ARG A 202 -1.25 -11.99 1.10
C ARG A 202 -2.55 -12.58 0.57
N HIS A 203 -2.63 -13.89 0.63
CA HIS A 203 -3.84 -14.64 0.25
C HIS A 203 -4.74 -14.94 1.45
#